data_a61631f4eaa3e7862629b6d6e3d92e22
#
_entry.id   a61631f4eaa3e7862629b6d6e3d92e22
#
_cell.length_a   1.000
_cell.length_b   1.000
_cell.length_c   1.000
_cell.angle_alpha   90.00
_cell.angle_beta   90.00
_cell.angle_gamma   90.00
#
_symmetry.space_group_name_H-M   'P 1'
#
loop_
_entity.id
_entity.type
_entity.pdbx_description
1 polymer ?
#
loop_
_entity_poly.entity_id
_entity_poly.type
_entity_poly.pdbx_seq_one_letter_code
_entity_poly.pdbx_strand_id
1 'polypeptide(L)'
;MSFKSENNELLKFILDTAFFSGWSDKNCSSDLNGGSRVSSLELYVTSECNQKCEYCYLNRYGDKLYPAELRNEKTILSNLDILLKYAVKNWPYLKHIDIFSGEIVGTQIFFNVLDIIKKYKEQGLNELEEIIVPTNFSFIHSQEMTEKVQNYIDDFNKNYNIRLVLSASIDGYIIEDFSRPQKIYHKRDMDFYHKSFQFMKKNGFCAHPMIAACSVDKWIENYKWFIDMCEQYDFNVLQQVMTLEVRNDDWTDEAISHYQEFLKFYCDYHFEHRYDSNPRKFAKMSLGLNEERNGYTNFLLLDATQFPTCSVAYQLTVRLGDLSIAPCHRTAYPEFLYGKFIVENNEIIDIEANNPVIATKILLSNQRKTHHGCDTCWNVNSCIRGCFGAQYEYGDEPFMPLHSVCKMFKAKTRCLIQWYKDHGIIDAIKQIAQEEKQSQTEIQKFIETFEEIDKRSQIEE
;
A
#
# COMPACT_ATOMS: atom_id res chain seq x y z
N MET A 1 18.97 -26.43 -26.00
CA MET A 1 18.38 -26.00 -24.71
C MET A 1 16.88 -26.23 -24.77
N SER A 2 16.24 -26.67 -23.69
CA SER A 2 14.80 -26.84 -23.67
C SER A 2 14.12 -25.48 -23.46
N PHE A 3 12.93 -25.27 -23.97
CA PHE A 3 12.13 -24.07 -23.77
C PHE A 3 11.96 -23.70 -22.27
N LYS A 4 11.89 -24.72 -21.41
CA LYS A 4 11.86 -24.55 -19.93
C LYS A 4 13.14 -23.91 -19.39
N SER A 5 14.32 -24.27 -19.91
CA SER A 5 15.60 -23.70 -19.51
C SER A 5 15.72 -22.21 -19.89
N GLU A 6 15.23 -21.83 -21.08
CA GLU A 6 15.24 -20.44 -21.53
C GLU A 6 14.32 -19.55 -20.68
N ASN A 7 13.15 -20.06 -20.29
CA ASN A 7 12.23 -19.35 -19.41
C ASN A 7 12.81 -19.12 -18.00
N ASN A 8 13.53 -20.09 -17.45
CA ASN A 8 14.18 -19.95 -16.15
C ASN A 8 15.28 -18.87 -16.19
N GLU A 9 16.10 -18.86 -17.24
CA GLU A 9 17.15 -17.84 -17.43
C GLU A 9 16.54 -16.45 -17.62
N LEU A 10 15.42 -16.35 -18.35
CA LEU A 10 14.70 -15.08 -18.50
C LEU A 10 14.15 -14.57 -17.15
N LEU A 11 13.54 -15.45 -16.33
CA LEU A 11 13.05 -15.05 -15.03
C LEU A 11 14.19 -14.62 -14.09
N LYS A 12 15.30 -15.34 -14.07
CA LYS A 12 16.50 -14.94 -13.31
C LYS A 12 16.96 -13.55 -13.74
N PHE A 13 17.11 -13.33 -15.04
CA PHE A 13 17.49 -12.01 -15.57
C PHE A 13 16.52 -10.90 -15.14
N ILE A 14 15.19 -11.16 -15.16
CA ILE A 14 14.18 -10.21 -14.71
C ILE A 14 14.37 -9.90 -13.21
N LEU A 15 14.53 -10.92 -12.36
CA LEU A 15 14.70 -10.75 -10.92
C LEU A 15 16.02 -10.04 -10.57
N ASP A 16 17.08 -10.28 -11.34
CA ASP A 16 18.38 -9.63 -11.16
C ASP A 16 18.41 -8.18 -11.64
N THR A 17 17.57 -7.84 -12.62
CA THR A 17 17.54 -6.51 -13.23
C THR A 17 16.38 -5.64 -12.75
N ALA A 18 15.28 -6.25 -12.33
CA ALA A 18 14.14 -5.54 -11.78
C ALA A 18 14.51 -4.90 -10.45
N PHE A 19 13.99 -3.71 -10.24
CA PHE A 19 14.34 -2.89 -9.10
C PHE A 19 13.25 -2.98 -8.02
N PHE A 20 13.46 -3.82 -7.03
CA PHE A 20 12.55 -3.99 -5.90
C PHE A 20 12.99 -3.09 -4.73
N SER A 21 12.80 -1.78 -4.87
CA SER A 21 13.34 -0.78 -3.95
C SER A 21 12.41 -0.37 -2.80
N GLY A 22 11.17 -0.87 -2.78
CA GLY A 22 10.18 -0.41 -1.80
C GLY A 22 9.70 1.03 -2.03
N TRP A 23 8.75 1.47 -1.19
CA TRP A 23 8.13 2.79 -1.32
C TRP A 23 9.02 3.95 -0.86
N SER A 24 9.95 3.69 0.06
CA SER A 24 10.76 4.71 0.72
C SER A 24 12.07 5.04 0.01
N ASP A 25 12.54 4.19 -0.89
CA ASP A 25 13.88 4.34 -1.47
C ASP A 25 13.84 5.06 -2.83
N LYS A 26 13.50 6.35 -2.79
CA LYS A 26 13.52 7.24 -3.97
C LYS A 26 14.93 7.48 -4.55
N ASN A 27 15.96 7.14 -3.78
CA ASN A 27 17.36 7.46 -4.07
C ASN A 27 18.22 6.23 -4.36
N CYS A 28 17.64 5.09 -4.62
CA CYS A 28 18.44 3.95 -5.04
C CYS A 28 19.05 4.26 -6.40
N SER A 29 20.23 4.84 -6.35
CA SER A 29 20.99 5.27 -7.50
C SER A 29 21.48 4.07 -8.31
N SER A 30 21.76 4.32 -9.57
CA SER A 30 22.34 3.43 -10.57
C SER A 30 23.69 2.78 -10.22
N ASP A 31 24.17 2.93 -8.99
CA ASP A 31 25.53 2.55 -8.58
C ASP A 31 25.65 1.13 -8.03
N LEU A 32 24.65 0.29 -8.21
CA LEU A 32 24.71 -1.13 -7.84
C LEU A 32 25.59 -1.88 -8.84
N ASN A 33 26.86 -1.90 -8.60
CA ASN A 33 27.83 -2.74 -9.31
C ASN A 33 27.53 -4.22 -9.04
N GLY A 34 26.68 -4.84 -9.88
CA GLY A 34 26.63 -6.29 -10.05
C GLY A 34 26.12 -7.12 -8.87
N GLY A 35 24.97 -6.76 -8.27
CA GLY A 35 24.31 -7.59 -7.25
C GLY A 35 22.77 -7.52 -7.38
N SER A 36 22.06 -8.46 -6.76
CA SER A 36 20.60 -8.42 -6.70
C SER A 36 20.11 -7.11 -6.08
N ARG A 37 19.14 -6.48 -6.74
CA ARG A 37 18.58 -5.19 -6.35
C ARG A 37 17.38 -5.30 -5.42
N VAL A 38 17.22 -6.42 -4.71
CA VAL A 38 16.11 -6.61 -3.76
C VAL A 38 16.43 -5.86 -2.49
N SER A 39 15.78 -4.71 -2.30
CA SER A 39 15.82 -3.97 -1.04
C SER A 39 14.51 -4.07 -0.25
N SER A 40 13.43 -4.57 -0.86
CA SER A 40 12.12 -4.77 -0.22
C SER A 40 11.55 -6.14 -0.54
N LEU A 41 11.19 -6.88 0.52
CA LEU A 41 10.65 -8.22 0.47
C LEU A 41 9.27 -8.25 1.14
N GLU A 42 8.26 -8.76 0.45
CA GLU A 42 6.97 -9.05 1.04
C GLU A 42 6.84 -10.56 1.31
N LEU A 43 6.63 -10.92 2.56
CA LEU A 43 6.39 -12.29 3.01
C LEU A 43 4.88 -12.55 3.09
N TYR A 44 4.33 -13.34 2.17
CA TYR A 44 2.93 -13.74 2.24
C TYR A 44 2.81 -15.00 3.11
N VAL A 45 2.37 -14.81 4.37
CA VAL A 45 2.39 -15.85 5.42
C VAL A 45 1.14 -16.72 5.37
N THR A 46 -0.06 -16.10 5.31
CA THR A 46 -1.35 -16.81 5.27
C THR A 46 -2.47 -15.90 4.77
N SER A 47 -3.56 -16.49 4.27
CA SER A 47 -4.81 -15.78 3.98
C SER A 47 -5.83 -15.83 5.14
N GLU A 48 -5.51 -16.52 6.24
CA GLU A 48 -6.44 -16.65 7.37
C GLU A 48 -6.58 -15.33 8.15
N CYS A 49 -7.82 -14.98 8.50
CA CYS A 49 -8.14 -13.77 9.24
C CYS A 49 -9.31 -14.02 10.20
N ASN A 50 -9.30 -13.35 11.33
CA ASN A 50 -10.40 -13.36 12.31
C ASN A 50 -11.51 -12.35 11.98
N GLN A 51 -11.36 -11.55 10.93
CA GLN A 51 -12.37 -10.61 10.42
C GLN A 51 -12.93 -11.04 9.07
N LYS A 52 -14.05 -10.39 8.69
CA LYS A 52 -14.79 -10.64 7.46
C LYS A 52 -15.13 -9.32 6.76
N CYS A 53 -14.08 -8.47 6.57
CA CYS A 53 -14.26 -7.15 5.96
C CYS A 53 -14.94 -7.26 4.60
N GLU A 54 -15.99 -6.47 4.38
CA GLU A 54 -16.83 -6.54 3.17
C GLU A 54 -16.04 -6.31 1.88
N TYR A 55 -15.06 -5.42 1.93
CA TYR A 55 -14.21 -5.08 0.79
C TYR A 55 -12.95 -5.97 0.68
N CYS A 56 -12.72 -6.92 1.62
CA CYS A 56 -11.48 -7.68 1.64
C CYS A 56 -11.51 -8.83 0.63
N TYR A 57 -10.60 -8.81 -0.33
CA TYR A 57 -10.46 -9.87 -1.33
C TYR A 57 -10.13 -11.24 -0.72
N LEU A 58 -9.47 -11.31 0.46
CA LEU A 58 -9.16 -12.58 1.12
C LEU A 58 -10.43 -13.35 1.54
N ASN A 59 -11.53 -12.66 1.80
CA ASN A 59 -12.79 -13.33 2.14
C ASN A 59 -13.42 -14.07 0.94
N ARG A 60 -13.17 -13.58 -0.27
CA ARG A 60 -13.74 -14.14 -1.51
C ARG A 60 -12.76 -15.05 -2.25
N TYR A 61 -11.48 -14.69 -2.22
CA TYR A 61 -10.45 -15.29 -3.07
C TYR A 61 -9.26 -15.87 -2.28
N GLY A 62 -9.28 -15.80 -0.95
CA GLY A 62 -8.14 -16.22 -0.11
C GLY A 62 -7.69 -17.66 -0.38
N ASP A 63 -8.62 -18.58 -0.61
CA ASP A 63 -8.30 -19.99 -0.92
C ASP A 63 -7.69 -20.18 -2.32
N LYS A 64 -7.95 -19.28 -3.26
CA LYS A 64 -7.29 -19.28 -4.58
C LYS A 64 -5.88 -18.69 -4.52
N LEU A 65 -5.70 -17.63 -3.72
CA LEU A 65 -4.43 -16.94 -3.55
C LEU A 65 -3.46 -17.72 -2.67
N TYR A 66 -3.99 -18.36 -1.63
CA TYR A 66 -3.23 -19.14 -0.67
C TYR A 66 -4.03 -20.40 -0.30
N PRO A 67 -3.93 -21.48 -1.09
CA PRO A 67 -4.64 -22.74 -0.86
C PRO A 67 -4.42 -23.32 0.55
N ALA A 68 -5.42 -24.02 1.08
CA ALA A 68 -5.41 -24.55 2.45
C ALA A 68 -4.22 -25.50 2.71
N GLU A 69 -3.85 -26.29 1.73
CA GLU A 69 -2.73 -27.23 1.79
C GLU A 69 -1.37 -26.54 1.98
N LEU A 70 -1.28 -25.25 1.66
CA LEU A 70 -0.05 -24.45 1.83
C LEU A 70 0.04 -23.78 3.21
N ARG A 71 -1.00 -23.87 4.07
CA ARG A 71 -1.09 -23.14 5.36
C ARG A 71 -0.47 -23.91 6.54
N ASN A 72 0.36 -24.91 6.27
CA ASN A 72 1.03 -25.64 7.34
C ASN A 72 2.11 -24.78 7.99
N GLU A 73 1.93 -24.44 9.28
CA GLU A 73 2.84 -23.55 10.01
C GLU A 73 4.31 -24.03 9.99
N LYS A 74 4.56 -25.35 10.17
CA LYS A 74 5.93 -25.89 10.15
C LYS A 74 6.57 -25.68 8.78
N THR A 75 5.82 -25.87 7.70
CA THR A 75 6.31 -25.63 6.33
C THR A 75 6.59 -24.16 6.11
N ILE A 76 5.68 -23.27 6.53
CA ILE A 76 5.85 -21.81 6.42
C ILE A 76 7.13 -21.35 7.13
N LEU A 77 7.33 -21.77 8.38
CA LEU A 77 8.52 -21.39 9.16
C LEU A 77 9.81 -21.99 8.59
N SER A 78 9.79 -23.25 8.13
CA SER A 78 10.93 -23.87 7.44
C SER A 78 11.28 -23.13 6.14
N ASN A 79 10.29 -22.77 5.35
CA ASN A 79 10.47 -22.03 4.11
C ASN A 79 11.01 -20.61 4.37
N LEU A 80 10.54 -19.95 5.43
CA LEU A 80 11.09 -18.66 5.85
C LEU A 80 12.55 -18.76 6.24
N ASP A 81 12.93 -19.79 7.02
CA ASP A 81 14.33 -20.03 7.40
C ASP A 81 15.22 -20.22 6.17
N ILE A 82 14.78 -21.03 5.20
CA ILE A 82 15.48 -21.27 3.94
C ILE A 82 15.59 -19.97 3.11
N LEU A 83 14.50 -19.21 3.01
CA LEU A 83 14.45 -17.96 2.24
C LEU A 83 15.39 -16.90 2.82
N LEU A 84 15.38 -16.70 4.14
CA LEU A 84 16.25 -15.70 4.78
C LEU A 84 17.72 -16.13 4.79
N LYS A 85 18.02 -17.42 4.87
CA LYS A 85 19.37 -17.96 4.62
C LYS A 85 19.87 -17.58 3.21
N TYR A 86 19.00 -17.69 2.22
CA TYR A 86 19.29 -17.28 0.85
C TYR A 86 19.45 -15.75 0.74
N ALA A 87 18.58 -14.99 1.41
CA ALA A 87 18.61 -13.53 1.41
C ALA A 87 19.92 -12.95 1.96
N VAL A 88 20.43 -13.49 3.08
CA VAL A 88 21.75 -13.10 3.65
C VAL A 88 22.86 -13.19 2.61
N LYS A 89 22.82 -14.22 1.77
CA LYS A 89 23.86 -14.46 0.76
C LYS A 89 23.67 -13.64 -0.53
N ASN A 90 22.41 -13.42 -0.94
CA ASN A 90 22.08 -12.92 -2.27
C ASN A 90 21.45 -11.54 -2.31
N TRP A 91 20.92 -11.02 -1.19
CA TRP A 91 20.22 -9.74 -1.09
C TRP A 91 20.87 -8.82 -0.05
N PRO A 92 22.12 -8.39 -0.25
CA PRO A 92 22.89 -7.62 0.73
C PRO A 92 22.28 -6.24 1.03
N TYR A 93 21.39 -5.75 0.17
CA TYR A 93 20.71 -4.46 0.31
C TYR A 93 19.27 -4.56 0.82
N LEU A 94 18.84 -5.71 1.36
CA LEU A 94 17.52 -5.89 1.92
C LEU A 94 17.32 -4.99 3.14
N LYS A 95 16.48 -3.96 2.99
CA LYS A 95 16.20 -2.94 4.02
C LYS A 95 14.82 -3.13 4.65
N HIS A 96 13.84 -3.56 3.87
CA HIS A 96 12.45 -3.62 4.29
C HIS A 96 11.87 -5.02 4.14
N ILE A 97 11.15 -5.47 5.17
CA ILE A 97 10.34 -6.69 5.10
C ILE A 97 8.90 -6.32 5.46
N ASP A 98 7.98 -6.55 4.52
CA ASP A 98 6.55 -6.51 4.79
C ASP A 98 6.04 -7.91 5.11
N ILE A 99 5.40 -8.10 6.25
CA ILE A 99 4.80 -9.37 6.62
C ILE A 99 3.30 -9.28 6.32
N PHE A 100 2.92 -9.74 5.13
CA PHE A 100 1.52 -9.72 4.71
C PHE A 100 0.80 -11.01 5.09
N SER A 101 -0.42 -10.87 5.58
CA SER A 101 -1.28 -11.99 5.94
C SER A 101 -2.75 -11.56 6.03
N GLY A 102 -3.62 -12.50 6.39
CA GLY A 102 -4.96 -12.15 6.89
C GLY A 102 -4.86 -11.40 8.21
N GLU A 103 -4.68 -12.14 9.32
CA GLU A 103 -4.35 -11.56 10.63
C GLU A 103 -3.52 -12.55 11.42
N ILE A 104 -2.28 -12.19 11.70
CA ILE A 104 -1.36 -13.04 12.50
C ILE A 104 -0.86 -12.38 13.78
N VAL A 105 -0.98 -11.06 13.91
CA VAL A 105 -0.45 -10.37 15.09
C VAL A 105 -1.14 -10.87 16.35
N GLY A 106 -0.31 -11.27 17.32
CA GLY A 106 -0.77 -11.89 18.55
C GLY A 106 -0.95 -13.41 18.47
N THR A 107 -0.59 -14.05 17.36
CA THR A 107 -0.57 -15.52 17.26
C THR A 107 0.86 -16.06 17.43
N GLN A 108 1.00 -17.36 17.68
CA GLN A 108 2.33 -17.97 17.84
C GLN A 108 3.17 -17.89 16.55
N ILE A 109 2.54 -18.05 15.37
CA ILE A 109 3.27 -17.94 14.09
C ILE A 109 3.88 -16.54 13.90
N PHE A 110 3.22 -15.47 14.36
CA PHE A 110 3.77 -14.12 14.30
C PHE A 110 5.09 -14.02 15.05
N PHE A 111 5.14 -14.49 16.29
CA PHE A 111 6.36 -14.44 17.09
C PHE A 111 7.46 -15.34 16.52
N ASN A 112 7.12 -16.53 16.04
CA ASN A 112 8.05 -17.43 15.40
C ASN A 112 8.68 -16.84 14.14
N VAL A 113 7.89 -16.12 13.32
CA VAL A 113 8.36 -15.37 12.13
C VAL A 113 9.37 -14.30 12.55
N LEU A 114 9.03 -13.51 13.56
CA LEU A 114 9.91 -12.47 14.07
C LEU A 114 11.22 -13.02 14.66
N ASP A 115 11.16 -14.15 15.38
CA ASP A 115 12.37 -14.80 15.94
C ASP A 115 13.30 -15.31 14.83
N ILE A 116 12.75 -15.83 13.74
CA ILE A 116 13.55 -16.22 12.56
C ILE A 116 14.20 -14.99 11.92
N ILE A 117 13.48 -13.86 11.81
CA ILE A 117 14.06 -12.62 11.26
C ILE A 117 15.20 -12.11 12.15
N LYS A 118 15.04 -12.11 13.50
CA LYS A 118 16.13 -11.77 14.44
C LYS A 118 17.38 -12.64 14.21
N LYS A 119 17.19 -13.96 14.12
CA LYS A 119 18.28 -14.90 13.83
C LYS A 119 19.08 -14.48 12.59
N TYR A 120 18.39 -14.11 11.50
CA TYR A 120 19.08 -13.74 10.26
C TYR A 120 19.62 -12.31 10.25
N LYS A 121 19.04 -11.40 11.03
CA LYS A 121 19.67 -10.10 11.30
C LYS A 121 21.04 -10.28 11.93
N GLU A 122 21.18 -11.20 12.89
CA GLU A 122 22.47 -11.55 13.53
C GLU A 122 23.44 -12.27 12.57
N GLN A 123 22.91 -12.94 11.54
CA GLN A 123 23.70 -13.71 10.57
C GLN A 123 24.07 -12.95 9.29
N GLY A 124 23.61 -11.70 9.11
CA GLY A 124 24.07 -10.90 7.98
C GLY A 124 23.03 -10.07 7.22
N LEU A 125 21.77 -9.99 7.65
CA LEU A 125 20.83 -8.99 7.11
C LEU A 125 21.15 -7.60 7.67
N ASN A 126 22.37 -7.10 7.43
CA ASN A 126 22.90 -5.89 8.07
C ASN A 126 22.10 -4.64 7.74
N GLU A 127 21.64 -4.52 6.51
CA GLU A 127 20.90 -3.34 6.01
C GLU A 127 19.41 -3.36 6.41
N LEU A 128 18.88 -4.44 6.99
CA LEU A 128 17.47 -4.51 7.40
C LEU A 128 17.20 -3.49 8.51
N GLU A 129 16.33 -2.53 8.22
CA GLU A 129 16.01 -1.39 9.10
C GLU A 129 14.51 -1.29 9.45
N GLU A 130 13.63 -1.95 8.68
CA GLU A 130 12.20 -1.84 8.90
C GLU A 130 11.46 -3.15 8.62
N ILE A 131 10.49 -3.45 9.50
CA ILE A 131 9.49 -4.51 9.31
C ILE A 131 8.12 -3.88 9.45
N ILE A 132 7.24 -4.05 8.44
CA ILE A 132 5.86 -3.55 8.46
C ILE A 132 4.89 -4.73 8.51
N VAL A 133 3.92 -4.66 9.42
CA VAL A 133 2.89 -5.69 9.58
C VAL A 133 1.52 -5.04 9.62
N PRO A 134 0.71 -5.16 8.57
CA PRO A 134 -0.69 -4.77 8.63
C PRO A 134 -1.45 -5.64 9.63
N THR A 135 -2.23 -5.02 10.49
CA THR A 135 -3.00 -5.74 11.52
C THR A 135 -4.31 -5.03 11.83
N ASN A 136 -5.32 -5.80 12.17
CA ASN A 136 -6.59 -5.28 12.63
C ASN A 136 -6.62 -4.96 14.14
N PHE A 137 -5.50 -5.04 14.82
CA PHE A 137 -5.33 -4.73 16.24
C PHE A 137 -6.14 -5.63 17.20
N SER A 138 -6.63 -6.79 16.78
CA SER A 138 -7.39 -7.69 17.66
C SER A 138 -6.61 -8.14 18.91
N PHE A 139 -5.29 -8.11 18.87
CA PHE A 139 -4.44 -8.47 20.02
C PHE A 139 -4.64 -7.55 21.24
N ILE A 140 -5.12 -6.32 21.05
CA ILE A 140 -5.38 -5.32 22.11
C ILE A 140 -6.43 -5.79 23.12
N HIS A 141 -7.31 -6.71 22.76
CA HIS A 141 -8.30 -7.27 23.69
C HIS A 141 -7.67 -8.06 24.84
N SER A 142 -6.44 -8.56 24.68
CA SER A 142 -5.68 -9.26 25.71
C SER A 142 -4.53 -8.41 26.22
N GLN A 143 -4.50 -8.08 27.49
CA GLN A 143 -3.39 -7.34 28.09
C GLN A 143 -2.08 -8.12 27.96
N GLU A 144 -2.08 -9.41 28.28
CA GLU A 144 -0.89 -10.28 28.14
C GLU A 144 -0.33 -10.23 26.72
N MET A 145 -1.23 -10.32 25.70
CA MET A 145 -0.82 -10.28 24.31
C MET A 145 -0.30 -8.91 23.91
N THR A 146 -0.95 -7.85 24.37
CA THR A 146 -0.51 -6.46 24.15
C THR A 146 0.88 -6.22 24.70
N GLU A 147 1.15 -6.68 25.92
CA GLU A 147 2.47 -6.59 26.56
C GLU A 147 3.53 -7.42 25.79
N LYS A 148 3.17 -8.62 25.36
CA LYS A 148 4.08 -9.48 24.57
C LYS A 148 4.43 -8.83 23.24
N VAL A 149 3.45 -8.30 22.49
CA VAL A 149 3.67 -7.58 21.23
C VAL A 149 4.55 -6.34 21.47
N GLN A 150 4.28 -5.57 22.53
CA GLN A 150 5.09 -4.41 22.88
C GLN A 150 6.54 -4.79 23.17
N ASN A 151 6.77 -5.88 23.89
CA ASN A 151 8.13 -6.35 24.19
C ASN A 151 8.91 -6.68 22.91
N TYR A 152 8.25 -7.26 21.89
CA TYR A 152 8.89 -7.49 20.58
C TYR A 152 9.21 -6.19 19.85
N ILE A 153 8.31 -5.20 19.87
CA ILE A 153 8.57 -3.88 19.27
C ILE A 153 9.78 -3.23 19.95
N ASP A 154 9.80 -3.22 21.27
CA ASP A 154 10.89 -2.62 22.06
C ASP A 154 12.23 -3.33 21.83
N ASP A 155 12.21 -4.67 21.72
CA ASP A 155 13.39 -5.49 21.45
C ASP A 155 13.96 -5.24 20.05
N PHE A 156 13.12 -5.24 19.01
CA PHE A 156 13.54 -4.93 17.64
C PHE A 156 14.17 -3.54 17.53
N ASN A 157 13.52 -2.53 18.10
CA ASN A 157 14.01 -1.17 18.07
C ASN A 157 15.34 -1.02 18.85
N LYS A 158 15.43 -1.62 20.04
CA LYS A 158 16.54 -1.37 20.97
C LYS A 158 17.76 -2.23 20.67
N ASN A 159 17.55 -3.53 20.39
CA ASN A 159 18.64 -4.50 20.31
C ASN A 159 19.05 -4.78 18.86
N TYR A 160 18.14 -4.61 17.89
CA TYR A 160 18.41 -4.94 16.48
C TYR A 160 18.47 -3.70 15.58
N ASN A 161 18.13 -2.51 16.09
CA ASN A 161 18.00 -1.27 15.32
C ASN A 161 17.09 -1.46 14.08
N ILE A 162 15.98 -2.17 14.29
CA ILE A 162 14.94 -2.41 13.29
C ILE A 162 13.65 -1.78 13.78
N ARG A 163 13.03 -0.94 13.00
CA ARG A 163 11.71 -0.38 13.28
C ARG A 163 10.63 -1.42 12.97
N LEU A 164 10.03 -2.03 13.99
CA LEU A 164 8.87 -2.90 13.83
C LEU A 164 7.59 -2.04 13.87
N VAL A 165 6.95 -1.88 12.73
CA VAL A 165 5.77 -1.04 12.54
C VAL A 165 4.51 -1.90 12.39
N LEU A 166 3.53 -1.68 13.25
CA LEU A 166 2.20 -2.25 13.08
C LEU A 166 1.30 -1.22 12.39
N SER A 167 0.90 -1.53 11.16
CA SER A 167 -0.01 -0.69 10.37
C SER A 167 -1.44 -0.99 10.79
N ALA A 168 -2.05 -0.06 11.56
CA ALA A 168 -3.35 -0.27 12.18
C ALA A 168 -4.50 -0.17 11.18
N SER A 169 -4.99 -1.31 10.72
CA SER A 169 -6.18 -1.42 9.86
C SER A 169 -7.46 -1.21 10.68
N ILE A 170 -7.78 0.03 11.00
CA ILE A 170 -8.95 0.47 11.76
C ILE A 170 -9.74 1.45 10.91
N ASP A 171 -11.00 1.14 10.57
CA ASP A 171 -11.83 2.00 9.73
C ASP A 171 -12.54 3.11 10.51
N GLY A 172 -12.66 2.97 11.84
CA GLY A 172 -13.28 3.94 12.74
C GLY A 172 -14.62 3.47 13.29
N TYR A 173 -14.94 3.94 14.49
CA TYR A 173 -16.08 3.46 15.29
C TYR A 173 -17.43 3.54 14.57
N ILE A 174 -17.63 4.57 13.75
CA ILE A 174 -18.92 4.83 13.09
C ILE A 174 -19.20 3.81 11.98
N ILE A 175 -18.15 3.31 11.30
CA ILE A 175 -18.31 2.46 10.11
C ILE A 175 -17.81 1.03 10.29
N GLU A 176 -17.09 0.73 11.37
CA GLU A 176 -16.38 -0.55 11.56
C GLU A 176 -17.31 -1.78 11.45
N ASP A 177 -18.50 -1.71 12.06
CA ASP A 177 -19.46 -2.83 12.03
C ASP A 177 -20.00 -3.12 10.62
N PHE A 178 -19.99 -2.14 9.73
CA PHE A 178 -20.42 -2.27 8.34
C PHE A 178 -19.29 -2.70 7.42
N SER A 179 -18.11 -2.13 7.61
CA SER A 179 -16.96 -2.36 6.73
C SER A 179 -16.14 -3.58 7.16
N ARG A 180 -16.07 -3.88 8.46
CA ARG A 180 -15.21 -4.93 9.06
C ARG A 180 -15.91 -5.84 10.06
N PRO A 181 -17.02 -6.50 9.69
CA PRO A 181 -17.70 -7.45 10.59
C PRO A 181 -16.76 -8.57 11.02
N GLN A 182 -16.81 -8.93 12.29
CA GLN A 182 -15.91 -9.93 12.88
C GLN A 182 -16.45 -11.36 12.68
N LYS A 183 -15.54 -12.30 12.39
CA LYS A 183 -15.85 -13.74 12.39
C LYS A 183 -15.93 -14.31 13.81
N ILE A 184 -15.07 -13.81 14.70
CA ILE A 184 -14.99 -14.20 16.10
C ILE A 184 -15.37 -12.96 16.91
N TYR A 185 -16.34 -13.13 17.82
CA TYR A 185 -16.94 -12.04 18.56
C TYR A 185 -15.94 -11.40 19.52
N HIS A 186 -15.30 -10.33 19.10
CA HIS A 186 -14.61 -9.36 19.95
C HIS A 186 -15.19 -8.00 19.63
N LYS A 187 -16.05 -7.50 20.52
CA LYS A 187 -16.72 -6.23 20.32
C LYS A 187 -15.69 -5.10 20.21
N ARG A 188 -15.70 -4.39 19.11
CA ARG A 188 -14.93 -3.17 18.91
C ARG A 188 -15.71 -1.99 19.46
N ASP A 189 -15.78 -1.94 20.80
CA ASP A 189 -16.37 -0.82 21.54
C ASP A 189 -15.34 0.30 21.77
N MET A 190 -15.75 1.36 22.43
CA MET A 190 -14.87 2.50 22.70
C MET A 190 -13.63 2.12 23.51
N ASP A 191 -13.67 1.10 24.38
CA ASP A 191 -12.50 0.61 25.12
C ASP A 191 -11.44 0.04 24.17
N PHE A 192 -11.84 -0.70 23.14
CA PHE A 192 -10.93 -1.16 22.08
C PHE A 192 -10.23 0.02 21.38
N TYR A 193 -10.99 1.05 20.99
CA TYR A 193 -10.40 2.20 20.29
C TYR A 193 -9.49 3.01 21.22
N HIS A 194 -9.87 3.25 22.46
CA HIS A 194 -9.02 3.93 23.43
C HIS A 194 -7.70 3.19 23.65
N LYS A 195 -7.72 1.88 23.84
CA LYS A 195 -6.49 1.07 23.95
C LYS A 195 -5.65 1.12 22.68
N SER A 196 -6.30 1.04 21.51
CA SER A 196 -5.61 1.10 20.21
C SER A 196 -4.91 2.43 20.00
N PHE A 197 -5.58 3.56 20.30
CA PHE A 197 -4.99 4.89 20.19
C PHE A 197 -3.85 5.10 21.18
N GLN A 198 -3.97 4.64 22.41
CA GLN A 198 -2.87 4.66 23.41
C GLN A 198 -1.67 3.87 22.90
N PHE A 199 -1.90 2.67 22.34
CA PHE A 199 -0.83 1.83 21.78
C PHE A 199 -0.17 2.48 20.58
N MET A 200 -0.96 3.04 19.66
CA MET A 200 -0.45 3.80 18.50
C MET A 200 0.37 5.02 18.96
N LYS A 201 -0.13 5.80 19.93
CA LYS A 201 0.59 6.97 20.48
C LYS A 201 1.95 6.57 21.02
N LYS A 202 1.99 5.52 21.86
CA LYS A 202 3.23 5.02 22.46
C LYS A 202 4.30 4.65 21.43
N ASN A 203 3.87 4.08 20.28
CA ASN A 203 4.78 3.52 19.29
C ASN A 203 4.94 4.40 18.02
N GLY A 204 4.25 5.52 17.92
CA GLY A 204 4.27 6.38 16.74
C GLY A 204 3.61 5.73 15.50
N PHE A 205 2.58 4.88 15.69
CA PHE A 205 1.88 4.21 14.60
C PHE A 205 0.71 5.04 14.08
N CYS A 206 0.27 4.74 12.86
CA CYS A 206 -0.84 5.40 12.19
C CYS A 206 -2.02 4.47 11.98
N ALA A 207 -3.23 5.00 11.98
CA ALA A 207 -4.42 4.31 11.52
C ALA A 207 -4.52 4.38 9.99
N HIS A 208 -4.94 3.28 9.37
CA HIS A 208 -5.13 3.14 7.93
C HIS A 208 -6.57 2.76 7.59
N PRO A 209 -7.53 3.70 7.75
CA PRO A 209 -8.92 3.44 7.41
C PRO A 209 -9.11 3.37 5.89
N MET A 210 -10.02 2.47 5.48
CA MET A 210 -10.32 2.23 4.06
C MET A 210 -11.65 2.89 3.67
N ILE A 211 -11.63 3.80 2.72
CA ILE A 211 -12.84 4.38 2.13
C ILE A 211 -13.43 3.36 1.17
N ALA A 212 -14.49 2.68 1.60
CA ALA A 212 -15.18 1.67 0.82
C ALA A 212 -16.59 2.14 0.43
N ALA A 213 -17.04 1.75 -0.76
CA ALA A 213 -18.38 2.10 -1.25
C ALA A 213 -19.51 1.72 -0.28
N CYS A 214 -19.36 0.59 0.44
CA CYS A 214 -20.36 0.10 1.40
C CYS A 214 -20.57 0.96 2.65
N SER A 215 -19.70 1.95 2.90
CA SER A 215 -19.74 2.78 4.11
C SER A 215 -19.46 4.26 3.85
N VAL A 216 -19.33 4.66 2.59
CA VAL A 216 -18.88 6.00 2.20
C VAL A 216 -19.88 7.10 2.59
N ASP A 217 -21.15 6.79 2.69
CA ASP A 217 -22.21 7.69 3.15
C ASP A 217 -22.00 8.21 4.58
N LYS A 218 -21.26 7.47 5.42
CA LYS A 218 -20.96 7.82 6.82
C LYS A 218 -19.56 8.39 7.03
N TRP A 219 -18.81 8.60 5.96
CA TRP A 219 -17.39 8.96 6.09
C TRP A 219 -17.15 10.35 6.68
N ILE A 220 -18.02 11.33 6.46
CA ILE A 220 -17.89 12.64 7.10
C ILE A 220 -18.01 12.53 8.61
N GLU A 221 -19.02 11.78 9.10
CA GLU A 221 -19.21 11.54 10.53
C GLU A 221 -18.04 10.74 11.14
N ASN A 222 -17.60 9.71 10.42
CA ASN A 222 -16.49 8.88 10.83
C ASN A 222 -15.16 9.66 10.90
N TYR A 223 -14.91 10.57 9.96
CA TYR A 223 -13.69 11.38 9.98
C TYR A 223 -13.72 12.42 11.12
N LYS A 224 -14.89 12.99 11.44
CA LYS A 224 -15.07 13.82 12.65
C LYS A 224 -14.76 13.02 13.91
N TRP A 225 -15.21 11.78 14.00
CA TRP A 225 -14.84 10.90 15.09
C TRP A 225 -13.32 10.67 15.18
N PHE A 226 -12.61 10.51 14.07
CA PHE A 226 -11.14 10.44 14.07
C PHE A 226 -10.50 11.75 14.58
N ILE A 227 -11.05 12.91 14.21
CA ILE A 227 -10.59 14.21 14.70
C ILE A 227 -10.68 14.25 16.23
N ASP A 228 -11.86 13.93 16.78
CA ASP A 228 -12.10 13.93 18.22
C ASP A 228 -11.15 12.96 18.97
N MET A 229 -10.97 11.76 18.43
CA MET A 229 -10.05 10.77 18.99
C MET A 229 -8.59 11.25 18.93
N CYS A 230 -8.18 11.83 17.81
CA CYS A 230 -6.83 12.35 17.65
C CYS A 230 -6.58 13.53 18.62
N GLU A 231 -7.53 14.44 18.78
CA GLU A 231 -7.43 15.53 19.79
C GLU A 231 -7.32 14.97 21.20
N GLN A 232 -8.14 13.98 21.56
CA GLN A 232 -8.11 13.36 22.89
C GLN A 232 -6.74 12.75 23.23
N TYR A 233 -6.04 12.19 22.23
CA TYR A 233 -4.73 11.55 22.40
C TYR A 233 -3.55 12.42 21.99
N ASP A 234 -3.77 13.69 21.69
CA ASP A 234 -2.74 14.61 21.19
C ASP A 234 -2.01 14.04 19.97
N PHE A 235 -2.78 13.55 19.03
CA PHE A 235 -2.34 13.19 17.69
C PHE A 235 -2.68 14.30 16.69
N ASN A 236 -1.88 14.41 15.64
CA ASN A 236 -2.28 15.18 14.48
C ASN A 236 -3.05 14.26 13.52
N VAL A 237 -4.37 14.44 13.39
CA VAL A 237 -5.21 13.62 12.50
C VAL A 237 -4.70 13.62 11.07
N LEU A 238 -4.17 14.75 10.59
CA LEU A 238 -3.64 14.91 9.23
C LEU A 238 -2.35 14.11 8.98
N GLN A 239 -1.72 13.61 10.02
CA GLN A 239 -0.51 12.79 9.95
C GLN A 239 -0.72 11.35 10.40
N GLN A 240 -1.66 11.12 11.33
CA GLN A 240 -1.87 9.82 11.96
C GLN A 240 -3.02 9.00 11.34
N VAL A 241 -3.86 9.60 10.48
CA VAL A 241 -4.97 8.92 9.82
C VAL A 241 -4.76 8.91 8.30
N MET A 242 -4.28 7.79 7.78
CA MET A 242 -3.95 7.61 6.37
C MET A 242 -5.09 6.93 5.63
N THR A 243 -5.98 7.71 5.05
CA THR A 243 -7.12 7.19 4.29
C THR A 243 -6.73 6.71 2.89
N LEU A 244 -7.30 5.57 2.48
CA LEU A 244 -7.12 5.02 1.13
C LEU A 244 -8.46 4.56 0.55
N GLU A 245 -8.67 4.76 -0.75
CA GLU A 245 -9.84 4.25 -1.44
C GLU A 245 -9.74 2.75 -1.75
N VAL A 246 -10.81 2.02 -1.48
CA VAL A 246 -10.97 0.63 -1.93
C VAL A 246 -11.21 0.62 -3.43
N ARG A 247 -10.45 -0.19 -4.16
CA ARG A 247 -10.47 -0.24 -5.63
C ARG A 247 -11.16 -1.50 -6.15
N ASN A 248 -12.34 -1.78 -5.59
CA ASN A 248 -13.21 -2.88 -6.02
C ASN A 248 -14.33 -2.36 -6.95
N ASP A 249 -15.07 -3.26 -7.61
CA ASP A 249 -16.16 -2.91 -8.51
C ASP A 249 -17.50 -2.65 -7.79
N ASP A 250 -17.48 -1.91 -6.68
CA ASP A 250 -18.64 -1.66 -5.84
C ASP A 250 -19.08 -0.17 -5.87
N TRP A 251 -18.41 0.69 -6.65
CA TRP A 251 -18.67 2.13 -6.71
C TRP A 251 -19.88 2.47 -7.58
N THR A 252 -21.06 2.62 -6.95
CA THR A 252 -22.26 3.13 -7.59
C THR A 252 -22.21 4.66 -7.75
N ASP A 253 -23.12 5.25 -8.52
CA ASP A 253 -23.22 6.70 -8.66
C ASP A 253 -23.55 7.39 -7.34
N GLU A 254 -24.39 6.77 -6.52
CA GLU A 254 -24.72 7.23 -5.18
C GLU A 254 -23.48 7.21 -4.26
N ALA A 255 -22.74 6.10 -4.23
CA ALA A 255 -21.51 6.01 -3.46
C ALA A 255 -20.45 7.04 -3.92
N ILE A 256 -20.36 7.30 -5.23
CA ILE A 256 -19.47 8.32 -5.79
C ILE A 256 -19.90 9.72 -5.35
N SER A 257 -21.20 10.00 -5.29
CA SER A 257 -21.72 11.29 -4.80
C SER A 257 -21.33 11.53 -3.34
N HIS A 258 -21.58 10.56 -2.46
CA HIS A 258 -21.15 10.64 -1.04
C HIS A 258 -19.63 10.78 -0.90
N TYR A 259 -18.87 10.07 -1.75
CA TYR A 259 -17.41 10.21 -1.75
C TYR A 259 -16.97 11.64 -2.13
N GLN A 260 -17.62 12.28 -3.09
CA GLN A 260 -17.32 13.67 -3.46
C GLN A 260 -17.67 14.65 -2.33
N GLU A 261 -18.76 14.43 -1.59
CA GLU A 261 -19.12 15.20 -0.40
C GLU A 261 -18.05 15.06 0.70
N PHE A 262 -17.63 13.83 0.97
CA PHE A 262 -16.54 13.58 1.92
C PHE A 262 -15.23 14.23 1.47
N LEU A 263 -14.88 14.14 0.18
CA LEU A 263 -13.65 14.72 -0.35
C LEU A 263 -13.63 16.25 -0.19
N LYS A 264 -14.73 16.94 -0.42
CA LYS A 264 -14.84 18.38 -0.17
C LYS A 264 -14.62 18.70 1.30
N PHE A 265 -15.33 18.01 2.19
CA PHE A 265 -15.16 18.18 3.64
C PHE A 265 -13.69 17.95 4.07
N TYR A 266 -13.06 16.89 3.56
CA TYR A 266 -11.67 16.55 3.85
C TYR A 266 -10.71 17.63 3.37
N CYS A 267 -10.89 18.13 2.14
CA CYS A 267 -10.07 19.21 1.58
C CYS A 267 -10.22 20.51 2.37
N ASP A 268 -11.47 20.89 2.72
CA ASP A 268 -11.74 22.11 3.50
C ASP A 268 -11.10 22.03 4.89
N TYR A 269 -11.22 20.88 5.58
CA TYR A 269 -10.60 20.65 6.87
C TYR A 269 -9.06 20.77 6.81
N HIS A 270 -8.42 20.15 5.81
CA HIS A 270 -6.97 20.25 5.63
C HIS A 270 -6.53 21.67 5.29
N PHE A 271 -7.29 22.36 4.44
CA PHE A 271 -6.99 23.72 4.02
C PHE A 271 -7.03 24.70 5.20
N GLU A 272 -8.04 24.56 6.06
CA GLU A 272 -8.17 25.37 7.26
C GLU A 272 -7.08 25.04 8.31
N HIS A 273 -6.94 23.78 8.72
CA HIS A 273 -6.17 23.39 9.90
C HIS A 273 -4.66 23.21 9.62
N ARG A 274 -4.28 22.98 8.38
CA ARG A 274 -2.86 22.81 8.00
C ARG A 274 -2.29 24.02 7.26
N TYR A 275 -3.12 24.68 6.47
CA TYR A 275 -2.68 25.75 5.60
C TYR A 275 -3.27 27.12 5.98
N ASP A 276 -3.96 27.24 7.10
CA ASP A 276 -4.61 28.49 7.59
C ASP A 276 -5.50 29.13 6.53
N SER A 277 -6.20 28.34 5.74
CA SER A 277 -6.99 28.77 4.57
C SER A 277 -6.18 29.65 3.59
N ASN A 278 -4.86 29.43 3.50
CA ASN A 278 -3.96 30.22 2.66
C ASN A 278 -3.66 29.51 1.34
N PRO A 279 -4.20 29.99 0.20
CA PRO A 279 -4.01 29.38 -1.12
C PRO A 279 -2.53 29.23 -1.50
N ARG A 280 -1.68 30.20 -1.11
CA ARG A 280 -0.27 30.19 -1.44
C ARG A 280 0.50 29.13 -0.67
N LYS A 281 0.19 28.91 0.62
CA LYS A 281 0.80 27.82 1.42
C LYS A 281 0.45 26.47 0.79
N PHE A 282 -0.85 26.25 0.48
CA PHE A 282 -1.30 25.03 -0.15
C PHE A 282 -0.68 24.82 -1.54
N ALA A 283 -0.62 25.88 -2.38
CA ALA A 283 -0.01 25.83 -3.69
C ALA A 283 1.47 25.43 -3.64
N LYS A 284 2.24 25.97 -2.70
CA LYS A 284 3.65 25.60 -2.50
C LYS A 284 3.81 24.11 -2.14
N MET A 285 2.94 23.58 -1.28
CA MET A 285 2.92 22.14 -0.97
C MET A 285 2.58 21.31 -2.21
N SER A 286 1.53 21.67 -2.94
CA SER A 286 1.10 20.92 -4.13
C SER A 286 2.15 20.91 -5.24
N LEU A 287 3.01 21.93 -5.30
CA LEU A 287 4.17 22.01 -6.18
C LEU A 287 5.43 21.34 -5.60
N GLY A 288 5.43 20.91 -4.34
CA GLY A 288 6.58 20.31 -3.69
C GLY A 288 7.73 21.30 -3.39
N LEU A 289 7.42 22.58 -3.23
CA LEU A 289 8.45 23.63 -3.06
C LEU A 289 8.95 23.80 -1.62
N ASN A 290 8.11 23.57 -0.62
CA ASN A 290 8.45 23.86 0.79
C ASN A 290 8.22 22.70 1.76
N GLU A 291 7.57 21.63 1.35
CA GLU A 291 7.25 20.48 2.17
C GLU A 291 7.49 19.19 1.38
N GLU A 292 7.95 18.16 2.07
CA GLU A 292 7.99 16.84 1.46
C GLU A 292 6.55 16.37 1.19
N ARG A 293 6.29 15.98 -0.05
CA ARG A 293 5.06 15.30 -0.42
C ARG A 293 5.08 13.93 0.25
N ASN A 294 4.21 13.70 1.18
CA ASN A 294 4.04 12.42 1.84
C ASN A 294 2.73 11.73 1.41
N GLY A 295 2.47 10.52 1.87
CA GLY A 295 1.27 9.77 1.55
C GLY A 295 -0.04 10.51 1.86
N TYR A 296 -0.04 11.39 2.86
CA TYR A 296 -1.21 12.18 3.28
C TYR A 296 -1.57 13.26 2.26
N THR A 297 -0.57 13.87 1.63
CA THR A 297 -0.81 14.93 0.63
C THR A 297 -1.24 14.36 -0.72
N ASN A 298 -0.94 13.10 -1.02
CA ASN A 298 -1.34 12.45 -2.28
C ASN A 298 -2.85 12.42 -2.48
N PHE A 299 -3.63 12.40 -1.39
CA PHE A 299 -5.08 12.45 -1.46
C PHE A 299 -5.61 13.78 -2.02
N LEU A 300 -4.87 14.86 -1.80
CA LEU A 300 -5.21 16.22 -2.19
C LEU A 300 -4.61 16.63 -3.54
N LEU A 301 -3.75 15.81 -4.14
CA LEU A 301 -3.04 16.18 -5.35
C LEU A 301 -3.78 15.77 -6.62
N LEU A 302 -3.79 16.69 -7.58
CA LEU A 302 -4.27 16.43 -8.94
C LEU A 302 -3.27 15.65 -9.78
N ASP A 303 -1.99 15.81 -9.50
CA ASP A 303 -0.93 15.10 -10.21
C ASP A 303 -0.32 14.01 -9.33
N ALA A 304 -0.66 12.77 -9.65
CA ALA A 304 -0.08 11.58 -9.03
C ALA A 304 1.12 11.02 -9.82
N THR A 305 1.69 11.76 -10.77
CA THR A 305 2.70 11.25 -11.71
C THR A 305 4.01 10.84 -11.07
N GLN A 306 4.30 11.33 -9.87
CA GLN A 306 5.61 11.15 -9.23
C GLN A 306 5.69 9.92 -8.32
N PHE A 307 4.56 9.27 -7.99
CA PHE A 307 4.57 8.12 -7.09
C PHE A 307 3.89 6.92 -7.75
N PRO A 308 4.60 5.80 -7.81
CA PRO A 308 3.95 4.55 -8.13
C PRO A 308 2.96 4.22 -7.01
N THR A 309 1.75 3.95 -7.41
CA THR A 309 0.63 3.75 -6.49
C THR A 309 0.38 2.29 -6.17
N CYS A 310 1.30 1.42 -6.61
CA CYS A 310 1.18 -0.02 -6.45
C CYS A 310 2.56 -0.63 -6.15
N SER A 311 2.65 -1.48 -5.14
CA SER A 311 3.87 -2.19 -4.73
C SER A 311 4.36 -3.25 -5.73
N VAL A 312 3.53 -3.63 -6.70
CA VAL A 312 3.77 -4.69 -7.69
C VAL A 312 5.16 -4.67 -8.37
N ALA A 313 5.79 -3.51 -8.48
CA ALA A 313 7.13 -3.42 -9.08
C ALA A 313 8.22 -3.01 -8.08
N TYR A 314 7.87 -2.87 -6.80
CA TYR A 314 8.78 -2.37 -5.78
C TYR A 314 9.11 -3.36 -4.68
N GLN A 315 8.33 -4.42 -4.56
CA GLN A 315 8.53 -5.47 -3.57
C GLN A 315 8.63 -6.82 -4.26
N LEU A 316 9.57 -7.64 -3.80
CA LEU A 316 9.61 -9.04 -4.16
C LEU A 316 8.66 -9.80 -3.23
N THR A 317 7.55 -10.30 -3.73
CA THR A 317 6.57 -11.03 -2.93
C THR A 317 6.85 -12.53 -2.99
N VAL A 318 7.01 -13.16 -1.82
CA VAL A 318 7.20 -14.61 -1.70
C VAL A 318 6.11 -15.22 -0.83
N ARG A 319 5.34 -16.15 -1.39
CA ARG A 319 4.36 -16.95 -0.66
C ARG A 319 5.09 -18.07 0.12
N LEU A 320 5.05 -18.00 1.44
CA LEU A 320 5.87 -18.89 2.28
C LEU A 320 5.39 -20.35 2.28
N GLY A 321 4.15 -20.63 1.94
CA GLY A 321 3.65 -22.02 1.92
C GLY A 321 4.34 -22.91 0.90
N ASP A 322 4.88 -22.35 -0.19
CA ASP A 322 5.48 -23.11 -1.30
C ASP A 322 6.67 -22.38 -1.96
N LEU A 323 7.09 -21.24 -1.44
CA LEU A 323 8.15 -20.39 -1.99
C LEU A 323 7.89 -19.89 -3.42
N SER A 324 6.61 -19.77 -3.80
CA SER A 324 6.22 -19.15 -5.06
C SER A 324 6.47 -17.64 -5.03
N ILE A 325 6.92 -17.10 -6.16
CA ILE A 325 7.20 -15.69 -6.38
C ILE A 325 6.00 -15.07 -7.09
N ALA A 326 5.34 -14.13 -6.44
CA ALA A 326 4.15 -13.45 -6.94
C ALA A 326 4.43 -11.96 -7.24
N PRO A 327 3.61 -11.32 -8.09
CA PRO A 327 3.66 -9.86 -8.30
C PRO A 327 3.36 -9.06 -7.02
N CYS A 328 2.36 -9.51 -6.26
CA CYS A 328 1.99 -9.04 -4.91
C CYS A 328 1.05 -10.06 -4.27
N HIS A 329 0.75 -9.88 -2.98
CA HIS A 329 -0.16 -10.76 -2.24
C HIS A 329 -1.56 -10.87 -2.86
N ARG A 330 -2.09 -9.84 -3.51
CA ARG A 330 -3.40 -9.86 -4.18
C ARG A 330 -3.37 -10.47 -5.58
N THR A 331 -2.21 -10.71 -6.16
CA THR A 331 -2.04 -11.36 -7.47
C THR A 331 -1.28 -12.69 -7.36
N ALA A 332 -1.30 -13.32 -6.19
CA ALA A 332 -0.69 -14.63 -5.98
C ALA A 332 -1.53 -15.81 -6.54
N TYR A 333 -2.30 -15.56 -7.59
CA TYR A 333 -3.01 -16.60 -8.36
C TYR A 333 -2.03 -17.45 -9.17
N PRO A 334 -2.29 -18.76 -9.35
CA PRO A 334 -1.38 -19.65 -10.09
C PRO A 334 -0.95 -19.12 -11.44
N GLU A 335 -1.85 -18.48 -12.19
CA GLU A 335 -1.61 -17.91 -13.51
C GLU A 335 -0.73 -16.67 -13.53
N PHE A 336 -0.57 -15.97 -12.40
CA PHE A 336 0.24 -14.76 -12.29
C PHE A 336 1.56 -14.98 -11.54
N LEU A 337 1.78 -16.15 -10.97
CA LEU A 337 3.07 -16.45 -10.33
C LEU A 337 4.19 -16.31 -11.35
N TYR A 338 5.21 -15.56 -11.00
CA TYR A 338 6.42 -15.43 -11.82
C TYR A 338 7.17 -16.75 -11.92
N GLY A 339 7.28 -17.43 -10.78
CA GLY A 339 7.99 -18.68 -10.64
C GLY A 339 8.00 -19.17 -9.21
N LYS A 340 8.95 -20.04 -8.92
CA LYS A 340 9.11 -20.67 -7.61
C LYS A 340 10.58 -20.92 -7.33
N PHE A 341 11.00 -20.70 -6.10
CA PHE A 341 12.34 -21.15 -5.64
C PHE A 341 12.38 -22.67 -5.52
N ILE A 342 13.44 -23.27 -6.05
CA ILE A 342 13.70 -24.70 -5.97
C ILE A 342 14.62 -24.96 -4.79
N VAL A 343 14.20 -25.85 -3.91
CA VAL A 343 14.91 -26.19 -2.67
C VAL A 343 15.44 -27.61 -2.74
N GLU A 344 16.75 -27.79 -2.46
CA GLU A 344 17.39 -29.08 -2.20
C GLU A 344 18.25 -28.95 -0.95
N ASN A 345 18.22 -29.97 -0.08
CA ASN A 345 19.02 -30.02 1.17
C ASN A 345 18.88 -28.76 2.05
N ASN A 346 17.68 -28.19 2.15
CA ASN A 346 17.38 -26.94 2.87
C ASN A 346 18.14 -25.71 2.34
N GLU A 347 18.40 -25.68 1.05
CA GLU A 347 18.99 -24.53 0.35
C GLU A 347 18.24 -24.24 -0.95
N ILE A 348 18.07 -22.96 -1.27
CA ILE A 348 17.58 -22.54 -2.57
C ILE A 348 18.74 -22.71 -3.55
N ILE A 349 18.54 -23.57 -4.54
CA ILE A 349 19.54 -23.91 -5.54
C ILE A 349 19.25 -23.31 -6.92
N ASP A 350 17.98 -23.01 -7.20
CA ASP A 350 17.53 -22.52 -8.50
C ASP A 350 16.15 -21.83 -8.41
N ILE A 351 15.69 -21.27 -9.52
CA ILE A 351 14.34 -20.72 -9.72
C ILE A 351 13.72 -21.42 -10.90
N GLU A 352 12.50 -21.94 -10.73
CA GLU A 352 11.68 -22.45 -11.83
C GLU A 352 10.70 -21.38 -12.27
N ALA A 353 10.79 -20.94 -13.51
CA ALA A 353 9.86 -19.96 -14.09
C ALA A 353 8.49 -20.59 -14.34
N ASN A 354 7.44 -19.91 -13.91
CA ASN A 354 6.06 -20.27 -14.25
C ASN A 354 5.58 -19.46 -15.47
N ASN A 355 5.56 -18.14 -15.35
CA ASN A 355 5.08 -17.24 -16.39
C ASN A 355 5.95 -15.98 -16.54
N PRO A 356 7.13 -16.08 -17.20
CA PRO A 356 8.03 -14.94 -17.33
C PRO A 356 7.47 -13.83 -18.23
N VAL A 357 6.53 -14.16 -19.14
CA VAL A 357 5.87 -13.16 -19.99
C VAL A 357 4.93 -12.28 -19.15
N ILE A 358 4.14 -12.87 -18.25
CA ILE A 358 3.27 -12.11 -17.37
C ILE A 358 4.10 -11.30 -16.38
N ALA A 359 5.22 -11.84 -15.87
CA ALA A 359 6.16 -11.11 -15.03
C ALA A 359 6.65 -9.83 -15.74
N THR A 360 7.13 -9.95 -16.96
CA THR A 360 7.58 -8.81 -17.78
C THR A 360 6.44 -7.80 -17.99
N LYS A 361 5.25 -8.26 -18.37
CA LYS A 361 4.08 -7.41 -18.56
C LYS A 361 3.74 -6.62 -17.30
N ILE A 362 3.67 -7.27 -16.15
CA ILE A 362 3.31 -6.62 -14.88
C ILE A 362 4.39 -5.63 -14.43
N LEU A 363 5.67 -6.00 -14.52
CA LEU A 363 6.77 -5.10 -14.15
C LEU A 363 6.85 -3.86 -15.05
N LEU A 364 6.63 -4.04 -16.36
CA LEU A 364 6.61 -2.92 -17.32
C LEU A 364 5.32 -2.09 -17.22
N SER A 365 4.19 -2.70 -16.86
CA SER A 365 2.88 -2.04 -16.82
C SER A 365 2.67 -1.12 -15.63
N ASN A 366 3.66 -1.01 -14.75
CA ASN A 366 3.65 0.03 -13.73
C ASN A 366 3.72 1.44 -14.36
N GLN A 367 4.02 1.53 -15.65
CA GLN A 367 3.82 2.75 -16.42
C GLN A 367 2.33 2.89 -16.79
N ARG A 368 1.73 4.06 -16.49
CA ARG A 368 0.29 4.37 -16.62
C ARG A 368 -0.32 4.09 -18.00
N LYS A 369 0.47 4.13 -19.05
CA LYS A 369 0.04 4.01 -20.44
C LYS A 369 -0.14 2.57 -20.92
N THR A 370 0.04 1.58 -20.07
CA THR A 370 0.03 0.16 -20.46
C THR A 370 -1.30 -0.55 -20.23
N HIS A 371 -2.26 0.11 -19.56
CA HIS A 371 -3.62 -0.42 -19.41
C HIS A 371 -4.47 -0.05 -20.62
N HIS A 372 -5.35 -0.95 -21.03
CA HIS A 372 -6.26 -0.72 -22.15
C HIS A 372 -7.12 0.54 -21.94
N GLY A 373 -7.05 1.47 -22.89
CA GLY A 373 -7.80 2.73 -22.86
C GLY A 373 -7.29 3.81 -21.89
N CYS A 374 -6.24 3.53 -21.11
CA CYS A 374 -5.66 4.55 -20.23
C CYS A 374 -4.79 5.56 -20.97
N ASP A 375 -4.18 5.16 -22.09
CA ASP A 375 -3.34 6.02 -22.92
C ASP A 375 -4.10 7.21 -23.54
N THR A 376 -5.39 7.03 -23.80
CA THR A 376 -6.28 8.07 -24.32
C THR A 376 -7.15 8.74 -23.27
N CYS A 377 -7.14 8.26 -22.02
CA CYS A 377 -7.96 8.78 -20.95
C CYS A 377 -7.52 10.18 -20.52
N TRP A 378 -8.47 11.12 -20.46
CA TRP A 378 -8.19 12.48 -20.00
C TRP A 378 -7.66 12.55 -18.56
N ASN A 379 -8.03 11.57 -17.71
CA ASN A 379 -7.63 11.51 -16.31
C ASN A 379 -6.29 10.77 -16.07
N VAL A 380 -5.59 10.34 -17.12
CA VAL A 380 -4.40 9.47 -17.01
C VAL A 380 -3.30 10.05 -16.13
N ASN A 381 -3.13 11.37 -16.12
CA ASN A 381 -2.10 12.05 -15.35
C ASN A 381 -2.46 12.26 -13.88
N SER A 382 -3.74 12.22 -13.52
CA SER A 382 -4.21 12.40 -12.14
C SER A 382 -4.77 11.12 -11.52
N CYS A 383 -4.89 10.06 -12.31
CA CYS A 383 -5.41 8.78 -11.86
C CYS A 383 -4.33 7.93 -11.22
N ILE A 384 -4.58 7.45 -10.00
CA ILE A 384 -3.68 6.52 -9.30
C ILE A 384 -3.85 5.07 -9.75
N ARG A 385 -4.67 4.80 -10.75
CA ARG A 385 -5.02 3.48 -11.31
C ARG A 385 -5.80 2.55 -10.39
N GLY A 386 -6.39 1.55 -11.00
CA GLY A 386 -6.96 0.40 -10.32
C GLY A 386 -5.90 -0.54 -9.73
N CYS A 387 -6.37 -1.67 -9.24
CA CYS A 387 -5.57 -2.76 -8.71
C CYS A 387 -5.62 -3.95 -9.68
N PHE A 388 -4.48 -4.50 -10.08
CA PHE A 388 -4.40 -5.66 -11.00
C PHE A 388 -5.21 -6.86 -10.49
N GLY A 389 -5.10 -7.15 -9.18
CA GLY A 389 -5.88 -8.22 -8.57
C GLY A 389 -7.38 -7.94 -8.64
N ALA A 390 -7.83 -6.72 -8.30
CA ALA A 390 -9.23 -6.36 -8.40
C ALA A 390 -9.74 -6.42 -9.86
N GLN A 391 -8.96 -5.93 -10.82
CA GLN A 391 -9.32 -5.98 -12.23
C GLN A 391 -9.52 -7.42 -12.71
N TYR A 392 -8.66 -8.34 -12.28
CA TYR A 392 -8.81 -9.76 -12.55
C TYR A 392 -10.01 -10.38 -11.82
N GLU A 393 -10.19 -10.07 -10.54
CA GLU A 393 -11.26 -10.62 -9.69
C GLU A 393 -12.67 -10.24 -10.15
N TYR A 394 -12.84 -9.05 -10.71
CA TYR A 394 -14.14 -8.51 -11.12
C TYR A 394 -14.32 -8.37 -12.63
N GLY A 395 -13.25 -8.42 -13.41
CA GLY A 395 -13.27 -8.21 -14.86
C GLY A 395 -12.56 -9.30 -15.66
N ASP A 396 -12.04 -10.35 -15.02
CA ASP A 396 -11.30 -11.47 -15.63
C ASP A 396 -10.04 -11.06 -16.43
N GLU A 397 -9.65 -9.78 -16.39
CA GLU A 397 -8.53 -9.25 -17.16
C GLU A 397 -7.71 -8.24 -16.31
N PRO A 398 -6.48 -8.57 -15.88
CA PRO A 398 -5.70 -7.75 -14.96
C PRO A 398 -5.26 -6.39 -15.53
N PHE A 399 -5.26 -6.25 -16.87
CA PHE A 399 -4.85 -5.01 -17.54
C PHE A 399 -6.05 -4.16 -18.01
N MET A 400 -7.27 -4.60 -17.77
CA MET A 400 -8.49 -3.86 -18.08
C MET A 400 -8.99 -3.12 -16.84
N PRO A 401 -9.03 -1.78 -16.85
CA PRO A 401 -9.52 -1.01 -15.71
C PRO A 401 -11.01 -1.29 -15.44
N LEU A 402 -11.38 -1.42 -14.17
CA LEU A 402 -12.77 -1.52 -13.76
C LEU A 402 -13.51 -0.21 -14.00
N HIS A 403 -14.66 -0.28 -14.65
CA HIS A 403 -15.42 0.90 -15.05
C HIS A 403 -15.84 1.75 -13.86
N SER A 404 -16.36 1.14 -12.79
CA SER A 404 -16.79 1.83 -11.56
C SER A 404 -15.63 2.56 -10.86
N VAL A 405 -14.45 1.93 -10.82
CA VAL A 405 -13.23 2.53 -10.25
C VAL A 405 -12.74 3.69 -11.11
N CYS A 406 -12.79 3.56 -12.45
CA CYS A 406 -12.49 4.67 -13.35
C CYS A 406 -13.44 5.85 -13.14
N LYS A 407 -14.74 5.57 -12.98
CA LYS A 407 -15.77 6.59 -12.72
C LYS A 407 -15.51 7.32 -11.42
N MET A 408 -15.19 6.59 -10.34
CA MET A 408 -14.83 7.16 -9.04
C MET A 408 -13.59 8.07 -9.14
N PHE A 409 -12.50 7.63 -9.79
CA PHE A 409 -11.31 8.47 -9.93
C PHE A 409 -11.51 9.68 -10.85
N LYS A 410 -12.33 9.58 -11.89
CA LYS A 410 -12.72 10.73 -12.69
C LYS A 410 -13.53 11.73 -11.88
N ALA A 411 -14.47 11.26 -11.05
CA ALA A 411 -15.25 12.10 -10.14
C ALA A 411 -14.38 12.78 -9.07
N LYS A 412 -13.42 12.07 -8.49
CA LYS A 412 -12.40 12.64 -7.60
C LYS A 412 -11.66 13.79 -8.26
N THR A 413 -11.14 13.58 -9.46
CA THR A 413 -10.36 14.59 -10.17
C THR A 413 -11.21 15.83 -10.49
N ARG A 414 -12.45 15.66 -10.98
CA ARG A 414 -13.38 16.79 -11.20
C ARG A 414 -13.67 17.57 -9.92
N CYS A 415 -13.86 16.86 -8.80
CA CYS A 415 -14.09 17.48 -7.50
C CYS A 415 -12.89 18.32 -7.06
N LEU A 416 -11.68 17.78 -7.18
CA LEU A 416 -10.44 18.50 -6.84
C LEU A 416 -10.17 19.70 -7.76
N ILE A 417 -10.42 19.58 -9.07
CA ILE A 417 -10.31 20.70 -10.02
C ILE A 417 -11.21 21.84 -9.58
N GLN A 418 -12.49 21.55 -9.30
CA GLN A 418 -13.43 22.57 -8.89
C GLN A 418 -13.02 23.18 -7.55
N TRP A 419 -12.62 22.36 -6.59
CA TRP A 419 -12.16 22.81 -5.29
C TRP A 419 -10.90 23.72 -5.38
N TYR A 420 -9.93 23.39 -6.25
CA TYR A 420 -8.76 24.24 -6.50
C TYR A 420 -9.13 25.60 -7.06
N LYS A 421 -10.14 25.66 -7.95
CA LYS A 421 -10.65 26.92 -8.50
C LYS A 421 -11.35 27.75 -7.44
N ASP A 422 -12.27 27.14 -6.69
CA ASP A 422 -13.09 27.81 -5.69
C ASP A 422 -12.25 28.43 -4.55
N HIS A 423 -11.09 27.82 -4.26
CA HIS A 423 -10.19 28.29 -3.20
C HIS A 423 -9.01 29.12 -3.71
N GLY A 424 -8.98 29.50 -4.99
CA GLY A 424 -7.93 30.35 -5.55
C GLY A 424 -6.53 29.71 -5.63
N ILE A 425 -6.46 28.36 -5.53
CA ILE A 425 -5.19 27.64 -5.54
C ILE A 425 -4.46 27.81 -6.89
N ILE A 426 -5.20 27.77 -8.00
CA ILE A 426 -4.64 27.92 -9.35
C ILE A 426 -4.04 29.30 -9.55
N ASP A 427 -4.73 30.34 -9.05
CA ASP A 427 -4.20 31.71 -9.15
C ASP A 427 -2.94 31.87 -8.32
N ALA A 428 -2.89 31.27 -7.13
CA ALA A 428 -1.68 31.23 -6.30
C ALA A 428 -0.52 30.49 -6.99
N ILE A 429 -0.78 29.37 -7.68
CA ILE A 429 0.23 28.65 -8.48
C ILE A 429 0.76 29.52 -9.62
N LYS A 430 -0.13 30.22 -10.36
CA LYS A 430 0.26 31.15 -11.43
C LYS A 430 1.13 32.32 -10.92
N GLN A 431 0.84 32.85 -9.73
CA GLN A 431 1.67 33.86 -9.08
C GLN A 431 3.04 33.33 -8.69
N ILE A 432 3.11 32.13 -8.08
CA ILE A 432 4.36 31.47 -7.74
C ILE A 432 5.23 31.24 -8.98
N ALA A 433 4.64 30.84 -10.12
CA ALA A 433 5.36 30.66 -11.38
C ALA A 433 6.05 31.93 -11.89
N GLN A 434 5.50 33.11 -11.59
CA GLN A 434 6.09 34.40 -11.98
C GLN A 434 7.27 34.79 -11.08
N GLU A 435 7.28 34.33 -9.84
CA GLU A 435 8.28 34.69 -8.84
C GLU A 435 9.47 33.70 -8.79
N GLU A 436 9.21 32.40 -8.95
CA GLU A 436 10.17 31.29 -8.80
C GLU A 436 10.85 30.95 -10.14
N LYS A 437 11.98 31.62 -10.45
CA LYS A 437 12.69 31.39 -11.72
C LYS A 437 13.31 30.00 -11.90
N GLN A 438 13.71 29.33 -10.80
CA GLN A 438 14.36 27.99 -10.87
C GLN A 438 13.40 26.86 -11.20
N SER A 439 12.14 26.93 -10.74
CA SER A 439 11.14 25.90 -10.95
C SER A 439 10.11 26.28 -12.01
N GLN A 440 10.33 27.36 -12.74
CA GLN A 440 9.35 27.93 -13.68
C GLN A 440 8.85 26.91 -14.72
N THR A 441 9.75 26.10 -15.27
CA THR A 441 9.39 25.10 -16.31
C THR A 441 8.46 23.99 -15.74
N GLU A 442 8.73 23.51 -14.52
CA GLU A 442 7.91 22.47 -13.89
C GLU A 442 6.55 23.00 -13.46
N ILE A 443 6.52 24.22 -12.91
CA ILE A 443 5.26 24.89 -12.53
C ILE A 443 4.43 25.18 -13.77
N GLN A 444 5.04 25.65 -14.85
CA GLN A 444 4.36 25.88 -16.12
C GLN A 444 3.74 24.60 -16.68
N LYS A 445 4.50 23.48 -16.64
CA LYS A 445 4.00 22.18 -17.05
C LYS A 445 2.82 21.72 -16.19
N PHE A 446 2.84 21.99 -14.87
CA PHE A 446 1.70 21.71 -14.00
C PHE A 446 0.45 22.49 -14.43
N ILE A 447 0.60 23.80 -14.70
CA ILE A 447 -0.50 24.69 -15.14
C ILE A 447 -1.08 24.17 -16.47
N GLU A 448 -0.24 23.87 -17.45
CA GLU A 448 -0.68 23.32 -18.75
C GLU A 448 -1.42 21.99 -18.60
N THR A 449 -0.88 21.10 -17.77
CA THR A 449 -1.52 19.81 -17.47
C THR A 449 -2.89 20.01 -16.79
N PHE A 450 -2.96 20.94 -15.82
CA PHE A 450 -4.20 21.26 -15.13
C PHE A 450 -5.26 21.81 -16.13
N GLU A 451 -4.90 22.77 -16.96
CA GLU A 451 -5.79 23.39 -17.93
C GLU A 451 -6.27 22.38 -19.00
N GLU A 452 -5.40 21.46 -19.41
CA GLU A 452 -5.78 20.36 -20.31
C GLU A 452 -6.77 19.41 -19.65
N ILE A 453 -6.48 18.94 -18.43
CA ILE A 453 -7.36 18.03 -17.68
C ILE A 453 -8.71 18.69 -17.43
N ASP A 454 -8.72 19.96 -16.98
CA ASP A 454 -9.95 20.72 -16.73
C ASP A 454 -10.80 20.81 -17.99
N LYS A 455 -10.23 21.23 -19.11
CA LYS A 455 -10.93 21.33 -20.40
C LYS A 455 -11.50 19.98 -20.84
N ARG A 456 -10.71 18.92 -20.80
CA ARG A 456 -11.14 17.59 -21.23
C ARG A 456 -12.16 16.97 -20.28
N SER A 457 -12.05 17.25 -18.98
CA SER A 457 -13.00 16.75 -17.97
C SER A 457 -14.43 17.26 -18.15
N GLN A 458 -14.60 18.41 -18.85
CA GLN A 458 -15.91 19.02 -19.16
C GLN A 458 -16.54 18.46 -20.43
N ILE A 459 -15.77 17.80 -21.29
CA ILE A 459 -16.21 17.32 -22.61
C ILE A 459 -16.46 15.81 -22.59
N GLU A 460 -15.67 15.06 -21.84
CA GLU A 460 -15.71 13.60 -21.82
C GLU A 460 -16.40 13.11 -20.52
N GLU A 461 -17.57 12.49 -20.62
CA GLU A 461 -18.25 11.82 -19.50
C GLU A 461 -17.57 10.52 -19.06
#